data_70ac08fc3f816b78de9540a9191ec0e3
#
_entry.id   70ac08fc3f816b78de9540a9191ec0e3
#
_cell.length_a   1.000
_cell.length_b   1.000
_cell.length_c   1.000
_cell.angle_alpha   90.00
_cell.angle_beta   90.00
_cell.angle_gamma   90.00
#
_symmetry.space_group_name_H-M   'P 1'
#
loop_
_entity.id
_entity.type
_entity.pdbx_description
1 polymer ?
#
loop_
_entity_poly.entity_id
_entity_poly.type
_entity_poly.pdbx_seq_one_letter_code
_entity_poly.pdbx_strand_id
1 'polypeptide(L)'
;MTEPQRKMILDWMRKIHQLEYAHRFESLKWEKRRYITGILAFSISTIIAFSFKFPKVEPETLELLPAFLHHNYFIAIASFIVAMLTGYQTFTKPNEKALTHKNTGSSYEKLRHRIEFVLTTEFQEWELKKRIEMIKEEWEGLDAINVSKKYFDEGKKKVQSFNKYPKELDFLPDVKE
;
A
#
# COMPACT_ATOMS: atom_id res chain seq x y z
N MET A 1 4.55 -15.26 -33.18
CA MET A 1 3.61 -15.50 -32.05
C MET A 1 2.27 -15.90 -32.60
N THR A 2 1.68 -17.00 -32.12
CA THR A 2 0.33 -17.43 -32.52
C THR A 2 -0.73 -16.61 -31.76
N GLU A 3 -1.96 -16.52 -32.32
CA GLU A 3 -3.07 -15.78 -31.66
C GLU A 3 -3.41 -16.31 -30.26
N PRO A 4 -3.47 -17.63 -30.00
CA PRO A 4 -3.65 -18.15 -28.64
C PRO A 4 -2.56 -17.76 -27.67
N GLN A 5 -1.28 -17.78 -28.11
CA GLN A 5 -0.14 -17.34 -27.27
C GLN A 5 -0.27 -15.85 -26.92
N ARG A 6 -0.66 -15.02 -27.88
CA ARG A 6 -0.86 -13.59 -27.66
C ARG A 6 -1.96 -13.32 -26.64
N LYS A 7 -3.09 -14.00 -26.74
CA LYS A 7 -4.20 -13.88 -25.77
C LYS A 7 -3.76 -14.31 -24.36
N MET A 8 -3.03 -15.40 -24.24
CA MET A 8 -2.49 -15.87 -22.96
C MET A 8 -1.57 -14.82 -22.32
N ILE A 9 -0.63 -14.27 -23.10
CA ILE A 9 0.33 -13.27 -22.60
C ILE A 9 -0.38 -11.96 -22.23
N LEU A 10 -1.39 -11.53 -23.00
CA LEU A 10 -2.20 -10.37 -22.66
C LEU A 10 -2.99 -10.59 -21.37
N ASP A 11 -3.53 -11.78 -21.11
CA ASP A 11 -4.19 -12.10 -19.84
C ASP A 11 -3.23 -12.06 -18.66
N TRP A 12 -2.01 -12.60 -18.82
CA TRP A 12 -0.96 -12.49 -17.81
C TRP A 12 -0.62 -11.05 -17.52
N MET A 13 -0.40 -10.24 -18.57
CA MET A 13 -0.10 -8.82 -18.44
C MET A 13 -1.21 -8.08 -17.70
N ARG A 14 -2.47 -8.38 -17.99
CA ARG A 14 -3.62 -7.80 -17.29
C ARG A 14 -3.64 -8.15 -15.81
N LYS A 15 -3.46 -9.44 -15.46
CA LYS A 15 -3.41 -9.92 -14.07
C LYS A 15 -2.27 -9.27 -13.29
N ILE A 16 -1.09 -9.23 -13.88
CA ILE A 16 0.11 -8.60 -13.31
C ILE A 16 -0.13 -7.10 -13.08
N HIS A 17 -0.71 -6.41 -14.04
CA HIS A 17 -1.05 -5.00 -13.94
C HIS A 17 -2.09 -4.72 -12.82
N GLN A 18 -3.07 -5.61 -12.64
CA GLN A 18 -4.02 -5.51 -11.53
C GLN A 18 -3.33 -5.67 -10.17
N LEU A 19 -2.42 -6.65 -10.04
CA LEU A 19 -1.64 -6.86 -8.82
C LEU A 19 -0.68 -5.71 -8.54
N GLU A 20 -0.03 -5.15 -9.56
CA GLU A 20 0.80 -3.94 -9.43
C GLU A 20 0.03 -2.80 -8.74
N TYR A 21 -1.15 -2.45 -9.25
CA TYR A 21 -1.98 -1.40 -8.65
C TYR A 21 -2.52 -1.77 -7.28
N ALA A 22 -2.93 -3.02 -7.09
CA ALA A 22 -3.40 -3.50 -5.79
C ALA A 22 -2.34 -3.30 -4.70
N HIS A 23 -1.10 -3.69 -4.98
CA HIS A 23 0.02 -3.48 -4.06
C HIS A 23 0.36 -2.01 -3.87
N ARG A 24 0.30 -1.18 -4.92
CA ARG A 24 0.47 0.28 -4.80
C ARG A 24 -0.55 0.90 -3.86
N PHE A 25 -1.83 0.57 -4.01
CA PHE A 25 -2.88 1.12 -3.14
C PHE A 25 -2.71 0.66 -1.69
N GLU A 26 -2.34 -0.59 -1.47
CA GLU A 26 -2.11 -1.09 -0.12
C GLU A 26 -0.85 -0.47 0.52
N SER A 27 0.21 -0.23 -0.24
CA SER A 27 1.38 0.52 0.21
C SER A 27 1.00 1.92 0.67
N LEU A 28 0.26 2.68 -0.14
CA LEU A 28 -0.20 4.03 0.19
C LEU A 28 -1.05 4.08 1.48
N LYS A 29 -1.89 3.07 1.71
CA LYS A 29 -2.66 2.94 2.97
C LYS A 29 -1.72 2.84 4.18
N TRP A 30 -0.71 1.97 4.10
CA TRP A 30 0.23 1.77 5.20
C TRP A 30 1.14 2.98 5.40
N GLU A 31 1.56 3.65 4.33
CA GLU A 31 2.29 4.95 4.40
C GLU A 31 1.45 6.02 5.09
N LYS A 32 0.18 6.17 4.69
CA LYS A 32 -0.74 7.12 5.32
C LYS A 32 -0.94 6.84 6.81
N ARG A 33 -1.11 5.56 7.18
CA ARG A 33 -1.23 5.17 8.60
C ARG A 33 0.02 5.53 9.39
N ARG A 34 1.21 5.18 8.87
CA ARG A 34 2.49 5.55 9.49
C ARG A 34 2.60 7.06 9.69
N TYR A 35 2.29 7.82 8.65
CA TYR A 35 2.40 9.27 8.68
C TYR A 35 1.46 9.89 9.72
N ILE A 36 0.18 9.51 9.71
CA ILE A 36 -0.81 10.04 10.66
C ILE A 36 -0.43 9.70 12.10
N THR A 37 -0.14 8.44 12.39
CA THR A 37 0.21 8.02 13.76
C THR A 37 1.52 8.66 14.23
N GLY A 38 2.50 8.84 13.33
CA GLY A 38 3.75 9.51 13.62
C GLY A 38 3.58 10.99 13.95
N ILE A 39 2.80 11.72 13.13
CA ILE A 39 2.53 13.14 13.38
C ILE A 39 1.76 13.31 14.69
N LEU A 40 0.74 12.51 14.95
CA LEU A 40 -0.04 12.60 16.19
C LEU A 40 0.86 12.35 17.41
N ALA A 41 1.66 11.28 17.39
CA ALA A 41 2.58 11.00 18.49
C ALA A 41 3.58 12.13 18.71
N PHE A 42 4.19 12.65 17.64
CA PHE A 42 5.12 13.77 17.70
C PHE A 42 4.47 15.04 18.24
N SER A 43 3.31 15.42 17.73
CA SER A 43 2.60 16.63 18.16
C SER A 43 2.22 16.57 19.64
N ILE A 44 1.66 15.44 20.11
CA ILE A 44 1.29 15.28 21.51
C ILE A 44 2.55 15.30 22.39
N SER A 45 3.63 14.63 21.99
CA SER A 45 4.91 14.65 22.73
C SER A 45 5.50 16.06 22.83
N THR A 46 5.37 16.85 21.76
CA THR A 46 5.81 18.24 21.76
C THR A 46 5.00 19.09 22.74
N ILE A 47 3.67 18.94 22.75
CA ILE A 47 2.79 19.63 23.69
C ILE A 47 3.15 19.26 25.13
N ILE A 48 3.38 17.97 25.43
CA ILE A 48 3.81 17.52 26.74
C ILE A 48 5.13 18.19 27.14
N ALA A 49 6.14 18.17 26.23
CA ALA A 49 7.44 18.77 26.50
C ALA A 49 7.36 20.27 26.80
N PHE A 50 6.52 20.99 26.06
CA PHE A 50 6.26 22.41 26.34
C PHE A 50 5.56 22.64 27.68
N SER A 51 4.62 21.76 28.06
CA SER A 51 3.86 21.86 29.31
C SER A 51 4.77 21.88 30.55
N PHE A 52 5.94 21.28 30.51
CA PHE A 52 6.92 21.32 31.60
C PHE A 52 7.64 22.66 31.77
N LYS A 53 7.69 23.50 30.73
CA LYS A 53 8.40 24.77 30.72
C LYS A 53 7.52 26.00 31.01
N PHE A 54 6.18 25.84 30.96
CA PHE A 54 5.31 26.97 31.28
C PHE A 54 5.31 27.23 32.77
N PRO A 55 5.43 28.52 33.19
CA PRO A 55 5.30 28.91 34.58
C PRO A 55 3.93 28.41 35.07
N LYS A 56 3.89 28.03 36.35
CA LYS A 56 2.67 27.58 37.01
C LYS A 56 1.55 28.58 36.70
N VAL A 57 0.52 28.13 36.02
CA VAL A 57 -0.66 28.95 35.79
C VAL A 57 -1.22 29.34 37.15
N GLU A 58 -1.49 30.62 37.34
CA GLU A 58 -2.01 31.12 38.60
C GLU A 58 -3.34 30.43 38.96
N PRO A 59 -3.61 30.16 40.25
CA PRO A 59 -4.79 29.42 40.68
C PRO A 59 -6.13 29.95 40.08
N GLU A 60 -6.22 31.26 39.91
CA GLU A 60 -7.42 31.93 39.38
C GLU A 60 -7.72 31.59 37.91
N THR A 61 -6.68 31.30 37.11
CA THR A 61 -6.84 30.90 35.70
C THR A 61 -7.12 29.40 35.55
N LEU A 62 -6.77 28.57 36.53
CA LEU A 62 -7.05 27.15 36.56
C LEU A 62 -8.55 26.85 36.69
N GLU A 63 -9.34 27.71 37.41
CA GLU A 63 -10.77 27.55 37.56
C GLU A 63 -11.56 27.76 36.25
N LEU A 64 -10.99 28.51 35.30
CA LEU A 64 -11.55 28.76 33.97
C LEU A 64 -11.32 27.61 32.98
N LEU A 65 -10.39 26.72 33.28
CA LEU A 65 -10.05 25.59 32.39
C LEU A 65 -10.86 24.34 32.77
N PRO A 66 -11.39 23.58 31.78
CA PRO A 66 -12.01 22.31 32.06
C PRO A 66 -11.10 21.40 32.89
N ALA A 67 -11.63 20.69 33.87
CA ALA A 67 -10.89 19.86 34.82
C ALA A 67 -9.94 18.85 34.14
N PHE A 68 -10.24 18.40 32.92
CA PHE A 68 -9.39 17.47 32.18
C PHE A 68 -8.09 18.11 31.64
N LEU A 69 -8.01 19.44 31.59
CA LEU A 69 -6.80 20.19 31.22
C LEU A 69 -5.93 20.54 32.42
N HIS A 70 -6.34 20.16 33.62
CA HIS A 70 -5.49 20.30 34.79
C HIS A 70 -4.19 19.53 34.58
N HIS A 71 -3.07 20.21 34.77
CA HIS A 71 -1.74 19.85 34.33
C HIS A 71 -1.35 18.36 34.52
N ASN A 72 -1.64 17.80 35.69
CA ASN A 72 -1.21 16.43 36.01
C ASN A 72 -2.02 15.37 35.26
N TYR A 73 -3.34 15.53 35.16
CA TYR A 73 -4.20 14.58 34.42
C TYR A 73 -3.98 14.67 32.91
N PHE A 74 -3.82 15.90 32.39
CA PHE A 74 -3.55 16.08 30.97
C PHE A 74 -2.26 15.37 30.55
N ILE A 75 -1.17 15.57 31.30
CA ILE A 75 0.13 14.93 30.99
C ILE A 75 0.00 13.40 31.05
N ALA A 76 -0.66 12.86 32.08
CA ALA A 76 -0.83 11.42 32.23
C ALA A 76 -1.61 10.81 31.04
N ILE A 77 -2.76 11.40 30.69
CA ILE A 77 -3.58 10.95 29.57
C ILE A 77 -2.84 11.09 28.23
N ALA A 78 -2.22 12.24 27.99
CA ALA A 78 -1.47 12.49 26.77
C ALA A 78 -0.28 11.52 26.62
N SER A 79 0.45 11.25 27.71
CA SER A 79 1.54 10.26 27.72
C SER A 79 1.03 8.85 27.43
N PHE A 80 -0.11 8.47 27.99
CA PHE A 80 -0.75 7.19 27.68
C PHE A 80 -1.11 7.07 26.19
N ILE A 81 -1.69 8.13 25.60
CA ILE A 81 -2.02 8.14 24.15
C ILE A 81 -0.75 8.00 23.31
N VAL A 82 0.33 8.70 23.64
CA VAL A 82 1.62 8.56 22.94
C VAL A 82 2.14 7.13 23.04
N ALA A 83 2.09 6.53 24.23
CA ALA A 83 2.50 5.14 24.43
C ALA A 83 1.66 4.18 23.56
N MET A 84 0.35 4.37 23.50
CA MET A 84 -0.54 3.57 22.64
C MET A 84 -0.24 3.74 21.15
N LEU A 85 0.00 4.97 20.68
CA LEU A 85 0.37 5.24 19.28
C LEU A 85 1.71 4.60 18.92
N THR A 86 2.70 4.71 19.81
CA THR A 86 4.02 4.12 19.62
C THR A 86 3.94 2.59 19.64
N GLY A 87 3.20 2.02 20.59
CA GLY A 87 2.92 0.60 20.65
C GLY A 87 2.25 0.10 19.36
N TYR A 88 1.23 0.82 18.89
CA TYR A 88 0.59 0.50 17.61
C TYR A 88 1.60 0.44 16.45
N GLN A 89 2.50 1.45 16.32
CA GLN A 89 3.51 1.47 15.27
C GLN A 89 4.49 0.30 15.39
N THR A 90 4.90 -0.04 16.61
CA THR A 90 5.83 -1.14 16.89
C THR A 90 5.23 -2.48 16.51
N PHE A 91 3.97 -2.75 16.92
CA PHE A 91 3.34 -4.04 16.68
C PHE A 91 2.83 -4.20 15.24
N THR A 92 2.27 -3.14 14.64
CA THR A 92 1.71 -3.24 13.29
C THR A 92 2.74 -3.09 12.18
N LYS A 93 3.90 -2.53 12.50
CA LYS A 93 5.03 -2.29 11.59
C LYS A 93 4.59 -1.68 10.24
N PRO A 94 3.86 -0.56 10.24
CA PRO A 94 3.26 -0.02 9.03
C PRO A 94 4.29 0.38 7.98
N ASN A 95 5.51 0.75 8.40
CA ASN A 95 6.60 1.08 7.49
C ASN A 95 7.10 -0.15 6.73
N GLU A 96 7.31 -1.27 7.43
CA GLU A 96 7.75 -2.52 6.79
C GLU A 96 6.69 -3.01 5.79
N LYS A 97 5.41 -3.00 6.19
CA LYS A 97 4.30 -3.38 5.30
C LYS A 97 4.20 -2.48 4.07
N ALA A 98 4.32 -1.15 4.26
CA ALA A 98 4.31 -0.21 3.14
C ALA A 98 5.44 -0.51 2.15
N LEU A 99 6.66 -0.71 2.67
CA LEU A 99 7.83 -0.99 1.85
C LEU A 99 7.72 -2.34 1.12
N THR A 100 7.24 -3.38 1.81
CA THR A 100 7.05 -4.70 1.20
C THR A 100 6.05 -4.63 0.05
N HIS A 101 4.87 -4.02 0.27
CA HIS A 101 3.90 -3.83 -0.82
C HIS A 101 4.46 -2.98 -1.96
N LYS A 102 5.20 -1.91 -1.66
CA LYS A 102 5.85 -1.08 -2.67
C LYS A 102 6.84 -1.88 -3.52
N ASN A 103 7.70 -2.66 -2.88
CA ASN A 103 8.69 -3.49 -3.58
C ASN A 103 8.01 -4.56 -4.43
N THR A 104 7.00 -5.24 -3.90
CA THR A 104 6.22 -6.23 -4.64
C THR A 104 5.51 -5.59 -5.84
N GLY A 105 4.90 -4.41 -5.67
CA GLY A 105 4.30 -3.64 -6.76
C GLY A 105 5.32 -3.30 -7.85
N SER A 106 6.53 -2.89 -7.47
CA SER A 106 7.64 -2.62 -8.42
C SER A 106 8.11 -3.88 -9.15
N SER A 107 8.09 -5.05 -8.50
CA SER A 107 8.41 -6.32 -9.15
C SER A 107 7.37 -6.68 -10.22
N TYR A 108 6.08 -6.50 -9.92
CA TYR A 108 5.01 -6.67 -10.91
C TYR A 108 5.11 -5.66 -12.05
N GLU A 109 5.49 -4.41 -11.80
CA GLU A 109 5.72 -3.40 -12.83
C GLU A 109 6.85 -3.82 -13.79
N LYS A 110 7.98 -4.29 -13.26
CA LYS A 110 9.10 -4.81 -14.07
C LYS A 110 8.66 -5.99 -14.94
N LEU A 111 7.91 -6.92 -14.36
CA LEU A 111 7.38 -8.09 -15.06
C LEU A 111 6.43 -7.68 -16.19
N ARG A 112 5.54 -6.69 -15.95
CA ARG A 112 4.65 -6.12 -16.96
C ARG A 112 5.44 -5.51 -18.13
N HIS A 113 6.49 -4.74 -17.84
CA HIS A 113 7.33 -4.16 -18.91
C HIS A 113 8.04 -5.24 -19.74
N ARG A 114 8.48 -6.35 -19.13
CA ARG A 114 9.02 -7.47 -19.90
C ARG A 114 7.98 -8.11 -20.82
N ILE A 115 6.76 -8.25 -20.36
CA ILE A 115 5.65 -8.74 -21.20
C ILE A 115 5.36 -7.75 -22.32
N GLU A 116 5.30 -6.44 -22.05
CA GLU A 116 5.12 -5.42 -23.08
C GLU A 116 6.21 -5.50 -24.15
N PHE A 117 7.47 -5.71 -23.74
CA PHE A 117 8.58 -5.90 -24.67
C PHE A 117 8.39 -7.15 -25.54
N VAL A 118 7.94 -8.27 -24.96
CA VAL A 118 7.66 -9.50 -25.72
C VAL A 118 6.50 -9.32 -26.72
N LEU A 119 5.50 -8.51 -26.37
CA LEU A 119 4.33 -8.25 -27.24
C LEU A 119 4.65 -7.27 -28.39
N THR A 120 5.65 -6.42 -28.22
CA THR A 120 5.99 -5.34 -29.18
C THR A 120 7.20 -5.66 -30.06
N THR A 121 7.92 -6.73 -29.74
CA THR A 121 9.15 -7.10 -30.47
C THR A 121 8.92 -8.41 -31.22
N GLU A 122 9.45 -8.51 -32.43
CA GLU A 122 9.46 -9.76 -33.19
C GLU A 122 10.63 -10.63 -32.75
N PHE A 123 10.35 -11.90 -32.45
CA PHE A 123 11.32 -12.90 -32.04
C PHE A 123 11.21 -14.15 -32.91
N GLN A 124 12.30 -14.88 -33.04
CA GLN A 124 12.25 -16.25 -33.54
C GLN A 124 11.48 -17.13 -32.55
N GLU A 125 10.84 -18.18 -33.03
CA GLU A 125 9.94 -19.03 -32.24
C GLU A 125 10.60 -19.61 -30.98
N TRP A 126 11.83 -20.10 -31.10
CA TRP A 126 12.58 -20.65 -29.95
C TRP A 126 12.92 -19.58 -28.91
N GLU A 127 13.26 -18.37 -29.35
CA GLU A 127 13.59 -17.25 -28.45
C GLU A 127 12.33 -16.76 -27.73
N LEU A 128 11.22 -16.65 -28.46
CA LEU A 128 9.93 -16.28 -27.87
C LEU A 128 9.52 -17.27 -26.77
N LYS A 129 9.61 -18.59 -27.07
CA LYS A 129 9.30 -19.63 -26.09
C LYS A 129 10.14 -19.48 -24.82
N LYS A 130 11.44 -19.32 -24.96
CA LYS A 130 12.36 -19.11 -23.84
C LYS A 130 12.00 -17.89 -22.99
N ARG A 131 11.65 -16.76 -23.64
CA ARG A 131 11.25 -15.53 -22.94
C ARG A 131 9.93 -15.69 -22.17
N ILE A 132 8.97 -16.40 -22.73
CA ILE A 132 7.71 -16.72 -22.07
C ILE A 132 7.93 -17.60 -20.85
N GLU A 133 8.79 -18.61 -20.94
CA GLU A 133 9.17 -19.46 -19.81
C GLU A 133 9.86 -18.65 -18.70
N MET A 134 10.79 -17.78 -19.04
CA MET A 134 11.47 -16.92 -18.07
C MET A 134 10.48 -15.98 -17.35
N ILE A 135 9.51 -15.40 -18.07
CA ILE A 135 8.46 -14.54 -17.45
C ILE A 135 7.59 -15.36 -16.50
N LYS A 136 7.23 -16.59 -16.88
CA LYS A 136 6.44 -17.48 -16.05
C LYS A 136 7.19 -17.84 -14.75
N GLU A 137 8.44 -18.27 -14.87
CA GLU A 137 9.31 -18.62 -13.73
C GLU A 137 9.49 -17.42 -12.79
N GLU A 138 9.73 -16.22 -13.34
CA GLU A 138 9.87 -15.01 -12.53
C GLU A 138 8.56 -14.67 -11.80
N TRP A 139 7.40 -14.83 -12.45
CA TRP A 139 6.11 -14.59 -11.83
C TRP A 139 5.81 -15.60 -10.72
N GLU A 140 6.04 -16.89 -10.98
CA GLU A 140 5.85 -17.96 -9.99
C GLU A 140 6.84 -17.85 -8.82
N GLY A 141 8.04 -17.32 -9.07
CA GLY A 141 9.07 -17.09 -8.05
C GLY A 141 8.89 -15.82 -7.22
N LEU A 142 7.88 -14.98 -7.52
CA LEU A 142 7.62 -13.78 -6.73
C LEU A 142 7.07 -14.17 -5.34
N ASP A 143 7.88 -13.90 -4.29
CA ASP A 143 7.42 -13.98 -2.89
C ASP A 143 6.51 -12.77 -2.57
N ALA A 144 5.28 -12.86 -3.05
CA ALA A 144 4.30 -11.79 -2.93
C ALA A 144 3.43 -11.97 -1.69
N ILE A 145 3.41 -10.96 -0.82
CA ILE A 145 2.47 -10.91 0.30
C ILE A 145 1.04 -10.72 -0.21
N ASN A 146 0.08 -11.25 0.54
CA ASN A 146 -1.32 -11.13 0.17
C ASN A 146 -1.81 -9.68 0.21
N VAL A 147 -2.56 -9.29 -0.80
CA VAL A 147 -3.28 -8.01 -0.88
C VAL A 147 -4.69 -8.20 -0.34
N SER A 148 -5.21 -7.21 0.38
CA SER A 148 -6.60 -7.26 0.83
C SER A 148 -7.57 -7.18 -0.36
N LYS A 149 -8.71 -7.86 -0.25
CA LYS A 149 -9.75 -7.91 -1.30
C LYS A 149 -10.11 -6.50 -1.81
N LYS A 150 -10.28 -5.56 -0.89
CA LYS A 150 -10.61 -4.16 -1.23
C LYS A 150 -9.63 -3.58 -2.26
N TYR A 151 -8.33 -3.68 -2.02
CA TYR A 151 -7.32 -3.08 -2.91
C TYR A 151 -7.09 -3.91 -4.17
N PHE A 152 -7.33 -5.22 -4.10
CA PHE A 152 -7.39 -6.04 -5.31
C PHE A 152 -8.49 -5.57 -6.25
N ASP A 153 -9.70 -5.33 -5.73
CA ASP A 153 -10.84 -4.86 -6.51
C ASP A 153 -10.62 -3.42 -7.04
N GLU A 154 -10.00 -2.54 -6.24
CA GLU A 154 -9.59 -1.20 -6.69
C GLU A 154 -8.54 -1.28 -7.82
N GLY A 155 -7.54 -2.16 -7.71
CA GLY A 155 -6.56 -2.42 -8.76
C GLY A 155 -7.21 -2.92 -10.04
N LYS A 156 -8.15 -3.86 -9.93
CA LYS A 156 -8.95 -4.35 -11.06
C LYS A 156 -9.70 -3.21 -11.76
N LYS A 157 -10.46 -2.41 -11.00
CA LYS A 157 -11.20 -1.23 -11.52
C LYS A 157 -10.27 -0.24 -12.20
N LYS A 158 -9.10 0.02 -11.61
CA LYS A 158 -8.12 0.93 -12.18
C LYS A 158 -7.60 0.45 -13.53
N VAL A 159 -7.27 -0.83 -13.65
CA VAL A 159 -6.78 -1.40 -14.91
C VAL A 159 -7.87 -1.43 -15.98
N GLN A 160 -9.10 -1.74 -15.61
CA GLN A 160 -10.26 -1.69 -16.50
C GLN A 160 -10.49 -0.28 -17.06
N SER A 161 -10.28 0.78 -16.26
CA SER A 161 -10.45 2.17 -16.69
C SER A 161 -9.49 2.62 -17.79
N PHE A 162 -8.39 1.90 -18.03
CA PHE A 162 -7.44 2.22 -19.10
C PHE A 162 -7.91 1.77 -20.49
N ASN A 163 -8.91 0.90 -20.60
CA ASN A 163 -9.37 0.28 -21.85
C ASN A 163 -8.24 -0.31 -22.70
N LYS A 164 -7.13 -0.71 -22.05
CA LYS A 164 -5.92 -1.21 -22.72
C LYS A 164 -6.04 -2.68 -23.14
N TYR A 165 -6.89 -3.41 -22.46
CA TYR A 165 -7.04 -4.87 -22.64
C TYR A 165 -8.34 -5.20 -23.37
N PRO A 166 -8.34 -6.23 -24.25
CA PRO A 166 -9.56 -6.73 -24.88
C PRO A 166 -10.60 -7.12 -23.83
N LYS A 167 -11.87 -6.75 -24.06
CA LYS A 167 -12.97 -7.09 -23.15
C LYS A 167 -13.18 -8.59 -22.98
N GLU A 168 -12.80 -9.37 -23.98
CA GLU A 168 -12.85 -10.84 -23.97
C GLU A 168 -11.97 -11.49 -22.89
N LEU A 169 -11.00 -10.73 -22.33
CA LEU A 169 -10.14 -11.19 -21.24
C LEU A 169 -10.76 -10.97 -19.86
N ASP A 170 -11.90 -10.33 -19.75
CA ASP A 170 -12.62 -10.16 -18.50
C ASP A 170 -13.43 -11.43 -18.18
N PHE A 171 -12.73 -12.48 -17.71
CA PHE A 171 -13.31 -13.78 -17.38
C PHE A 171 -14.15 -13.81 -16.09
N LEU A 172 -14.10 -12.78 -15.28
CA LEU A 172 -14.92 -12.73 -14.08
C LEU A 172 -16.11 -11.79 -14.34
N PRO A 173 -17.34 -12.31 -14.31
CA PRO A 173 -18.50 -11.45 -14.30
C PRO A 173 -18.41 -10.51 -13.10
N ASP A 174 -18.82 -9.26 -13.29
CA ASP A 174 -18.99 -8.35 -12.17
C ASP A 174 -19.91 -9.03 -11.17
N VAL A 175 -19.38 -9.32 -9.98
CA VAL A 175 -20.23 -9.73 -8.87
C VAL A 175 -21.06 -8.50 -8.56
N LYS A 176 -22.27 -8.49 -9.10
CA LYS A 176 -23.30 -7.53 -8.70
C LYS A 176 -23.60 -7.86 -7.24
N GLU A 177 -23.18 -6.99 -6.32
CA GLU A 177 -23.74 -6.94 -4.98
C GLU A 177 -25.19 -6.54 -5.05
#